data_28e1d21ef4597eb4fa2cdbad16587bb3
#
_entry.id   28e1d21ef4597eb4fa2cdbad16587bb3
#
_cell.length_a   1.000
_cell.length_b   1.000
_cell.length_c   1.000
_cell.angle_alpha   90.00
_cell.angle_beta   90.00
_cell.angle_gamma   90.00
#
_symmetry.space_group_name_H-M   'P 1'
#
loop_
_entity.id
_entity.type
_entity.pdbx_description
1 polymer ?
#
loop_
_entity_poly.entity_id
_entity_poly.type
_entity_poly.pdbx_seq_one_letter_code
_entity_poly.pdbx_strand_id
1 'polypeptide(L)'
;VRRAQSQYKTYEVYCDSAEQTLISGLETACIQEHVVIDIKNAIKGPINDRIAFYNSLIAQHRWKIMKHCTHIIAAFEEAVYDEKKKNMDVRLDDGEMNVDSLDSTEYSTESIQDEIMYIAA
;
A
#
# COMPACT_ATOMS: atom_id res chain seq x y z
N VAL A 1 2.02 -6.01 -13.99
CA VAL A 1 3.31 -5.29 -13.97
C VAL A 1 3.54 -4.58 -15.30
N ARG A 2 3.65 -5.28 -16.42
CA ARG A 2 3.93 -4.69 -17.75
C ARG A 2 2.98 -3.55 -18.12
N ARG A 3 1.66 -3.74 -17.92
CA ARG A 3 0.66 -2.71 -18.20
C ARG A 3 0.85 -1.47 -17.33
N ALA A 4 1.08 -1.65 -16.02
CA ALA A 4 1.34 -0.55 -15.11
C ALA A 4 2.63 0.19 -15.49
N GLN A 5 3.68 -0.55 -15.83
CA GLN A 5 4.95 0.06 -16.24
C GLN A 5 4.82 0.90 -17.51
N SER A 6 4.10 0.40 -18.52
CA SER A 6 3.91 1.14 -19.78
C SER A 6 3.03 2.37 -19.62
N GLN A 7 2.01 2.27 -18.76
CA GLN A 7 1.02 3.35 -18.58
C GLN A 7 1.49 4.41 -17.57
N TYR A 8 2.16 4.00 -16.49
CA TYR A 8 2.51 4.87 -15.36
C TYR A 8 4.01 5.00 -15.10
N LYS A 9 4.83 4.40 -15.95
CA LYS A 9 6.30 4.38 -15.78
C LYS A 9 6.73 3.86 -14.41
N THR A 10 6.10 2.77 -13.96
CA THR A 10 6.39 2.13 -12.68
C THR A 10 7.76 1.46 -12.73
N TYR A 11 8.60 1.73 -11.75
CA TYR A 11 9.94 1.15 -11.63
C TYR A 11 10.11 0.24 -10.42
N GLU A 12 9.26 0.37 -9.43
CA GLU A 12 9.29 -0.39 -8.19
C GLU A 12 7.92 -0.97 -7.87
N VAL A 13 7.89 -2.16 -7.29
CA VAL A 13 6.69 -2.82 -6.78
C VAL A 13 6.97 -3.31 -5.37
N TYR A 14 6.10 -2.96 -4.44
CA TYR A 14 6.16 -3.39 -3.05
C TYR A 14 5.13 -4.47 -2.81
N CYS A 15 5.57 -5.64 -2.34
CA CYS A 15 4.73 -6.79 -2.11
C CYS A 15 4.66 -7.13 -0.62
N ASP A 16 3.56 -7.72 -0.19
CA ASP A 16 3.45 -8.21 1.18
C ASP A 16 4.55 -9.25 1.45
N SER A 17 5.40 -8.98 2.43
CA SER A 17 6.54 -9.82 2.77
C SER A 17 6.17 -11.22 3.30
N ALA A 18 4.90 -11.45 3.65
CA ALA A 18 4.41 -12.77 4.04
C ALA A 18 4.36 -13.76 2.85
N GLU A 19 4.32 -13.25 1.62
CA GLU A 19 4.08 -14.05 0.41
C GLU A 19 5.36 -14.26 -0.43
N GLN A 20 6.44 -14.74 0.19
CA GLN A 20 7.76 -14.87 -0.46
C GLN A 20 7.75 -15.77 -1.70
N THR A 21 6.94 -16.83 -1.73
CA THR A 21 6.81 -17.72 -2.89
C THR A 21 6.21 -16.98 -4.09
N LEU A 22 5.19 -16.15 -3.85
CA LEU A 22 4.57 -15.33 -4.89
C LEU A 22 5.51 -14.23 -5.38
N ILE A 23 6.28 -13.61 -4.49
CA ILE A 23 7.29 -12.62 -4.84
C ILE A 23 8.35 -13.22 -5.76
N SER A 24 8.90 -14.38 -5.39
CA SER A 24 9.88 -15.10 -6.22
C SER A 24 9.31 -15.51 -7.57
N GLY A 25 8.06 -15.94 -7.61
CA GLY A 25 7.35 -16.23 -8.86
C GLY A 25 7.19 -15.01 -9.75
N LEU A 26 6.86 -13.86 -9.16
CA LEU A 26 6.74 -12.60 -9.89
C LEU A 26 8.09 -12.13 -10.45
N GLU A 27 9.16 -12.21 -9.66
CA GLU A 27 10.52 -11.91 -10.12
C GLU A 27 10.93 -12.76 -11.29
N THR A 28 10.71 -14.08 -11.21
CA THR A 28 11.01 -15.04 -12.30
C THR A 28 10.22 -14.69 -13.56
N ALA A 29 8.92 -14.42 -13.43
CA ALA A 29 8.07 -14.05 -14.55
C ALA A 29 8.54 -12.74 -15.22
N CYS A 30 8.93 -11.75 -14.43
CA CYS A 30 9.46 -10.49 -14.95
C CYS A 30 10.76 -10.68 -15.74
N ILE A 31 11.65 -11.55 -15.26
CA ILE A 31 12.89 -11.89 -15.96
C ILE A 31 12.58 -12.59 -17.29
N GLN A 32 11.70 -13.59 -17.29
CA GLN A 32 11.32 -14.33 -18.48
C GLN A 32 10.66 -13.45 -19.54
N GLU A 33 9.88 -12.49 -19.11
CA GLU A 33 9.16 -11.55 -19.98
C GLU A 33 9.95 -10.28 -20.32
N HIS A 34 11.21 -10.20 -19.91
CA HIS A 34 12.08 -9.04 -20.11
C HIS A 34 11.49 -7.72 -19.58
N VAL A 35 10.81 -7.78 -18.44
CA VAL A 35 10.28 -6.61 -17.73
C VAL A 35 11.29 -6.18 -16.68
N VAL A 36 11.86 -4.99 -16.88
CA VAL A 36 12.82 -4.40 -15.92
C VAL A 36 12.07 -3.63 -14.85
N ILE A 37 11.96 -4.23 -13.67
CA ILE A 37 11.29 -3.65 -12.50
C ILE A 37 11.95 -4.16 -11.22
N ASP A 38 12.01 -3.31 -10.21
CA ASP A 38 12.51 -3.67 -8.89
C ASP A 38 11.35 -4.13 -8.00
N ILE A 39 11.42 -5.37 -7.54
CA ILE A 39 10.39 -5.98 -6.69
C ILE A 39 10.95 -6.05 -5.28
N LYS A 40 10.27 -5.40 -4.35
CA LYS A 40 10.70 -5.24 -2.96
C LYS A 40 9.66 -5.77 -1.99
N ASN A 41 10.12 -6.16 -0.82
CA ASN A 41 9.23 -6.41 0.32
C ASN A 41 8.67 -5.10 0.86
N ALA A 42 7.38 -5.08 1.18
CA ALA A 42 6.79 -3.99 1.93
C ALA A 42 7.40 -3.89 3.33
N ILE A 43 7.55 -2.69 3.84
CA ILE A 43 8.15 -2.41 5.14
C ILE A 43 7.22 -2.89 6.26
N LYS A 44 5.91 -2.68 6.12
CA LYS A 44 4.87 -3.05 7.10
C LYS A 44 5.10 -2.40 8.46
N GLY A 45 5.24 -1.09 8.46
CA GLY A 45 5.32 -0.32 9.70
C GLY A 45 4.07 -0.44 10.57
N PRO A 46 4.11 0.01 11.82
CA PRO A 46 2.97 -0.05 12.73
C PRO A 46 1.72 0.61 12.14
N ILE A 47 0.56 -0.01 12.33
CA ILE A 47 -0.71 0.48 11.76
C ILE A 47 -1.03 1.90 12.20
N ASN A 48 -0.80 2.24 13.47
CA ASN A 48 -1.04 3.58 13.96
C ASN A 48 -0.19 4.64 13.26
N ASP A 49 1.06 4.33 12.95
CA ASP A 49 1.94 5.25 12.22
C ASP A 49 1.47 5.44 10.77
N ARG A 50 1.02 4.36 10.13
CA ARG A 50 0.45 4.42 8.78
C ARG A 50 -0.83 5.26 8.75
N ILE A 51 -1.72 5.07 9.72
CA ILE A 51 -2.96 5.86 9.86
C ILE A 51 -2.62 7.34 10.09
N ALA A 52 -1.71 7.64 11.00
CA ALA A 52 -1.30 9.02 11.31
C ALA A 52 -0.72 9.73 10.08
N PHE A 53 0.10 9.04 9.29
CA PHE A 53 0.65 9.57 8.05
C PHE A 53 -0.44 10.00 7.06
N TYR A 54 -1.39 9.11 6.75
CA TYR A 54 -2.48 9.43 5.81
C TYR A 54 -3.44 10.49 6.36
N ASN A 55 -3.77 10.44 7.65
CA ASN A 55 -4.59 11.48 8.28
C ASN A 55 -3.93 12.85 8.17
N SER A 56 -2.61 12.93 8.33
CA SER A 56 -1.86 14.16 8.14
C SER A 56 -1.94 14.68 6.71
N LEU A 57 -1.76 13.81 5.71
CA LEU A 57 -1.87 14.18 4.31
C LEU A 57 -3.29 14.63 3.92
N ILE A 58 -4.31 13.95 4.43
CA ILE A 58 -5.71 14.30 4.18
C ILE A 58 -6.02 15.68 4.79
N ALA A 59 -5.62 15.90 6.04
CA ALA A 59 -5.82 17.18 6.72
C ALA A 59 -5.14 18.36 6.00
N GLN A 60 -4.02 18.11 5.35
CA GLN A 60 -3.28 19.11 4.56
C GLN A 60 -3.75 19.20 3.10
N HIS A 61 -4.81 18.50 2.72
CA HIS A 61 -5.30 18.41 1.33
C HIS A 61 -4.26 17.93 0.32
N ARG A 62 -3.30 17.14 0.76
CA ARG A 62 -2.21 16.59 -0.07
C ARG A 62 -2.48 15.18 -0.58
N TRP A 63 -3.48 14.49 -0.05
CA TRP A 63 -3.88 13.16 -0.48
C TRP A 63 -5.18 13.22 -1.24
N LYS A 64 -5.16 12.72 -2.47
CA LYS A 64 -6.33 12.69 -3.35
C LYS A 64 -6.43 11.32 -4.00
N ILE A 65 -7.64 10.78 -4.04
CA ILE A 65 -7.92 9.50 -4.68
C ILE A 65 -8.80 9.76 -5.90
N MET A 66 -8.43 9.16 -7.03
CA MET A 66 -9.23 9.29 -8.24
C MET A 66 -10.60 8.63 -8.03
N LYS A 67 -11.66 9.26 -8.48
CA LYS A 67 -13.05 8.83 -8.24
C LYS A 67 -13.37 7.41 -8.73
N HIS A 68 -12.63 6.91 -9.71
CA HIS A 68 -12.81 5.54 -10.21
C HIS A 68 -12.11 4.47 -9.37
N CYS A 69 -11.29 4.85 -8.41
CA CYS A 69 -10.61 3.93 -7.48
C CYS A 69 -11.54 3.58 -6.31
N THR A 70 -12.67 2.97 -6.62
CA THR A 70 -13.77 2.75 -5.66
C THR A 70 -13.40 1.86 -4.49
N HIS A 71 -12.56 0.85 -4.71
CA HIS A 71 -12.09 -0.03 -3.62
C HIS A 71 -11.20 0.69 -2.62
N ILE A 72 -10.33 1.57 -3.08
CA ILE A 72 -9.46 2.37 -2.20
C ILE A 72 -10.29 3.38 -1.41
N ILE A 73 -11.26 4.04 -2.05
CA ILE A 73 -12.17 4.97 -1.37
C ILE A 73 -12.93 4.24 -0.26
N ALA A 74 -13.54 3.09 -0.58
CA ALA A 74 -14.24 2.29 0.40
C ALA A 74 -13.31 1.84 1.55
N ALA A 75 -12.08 1.47 1.25
CA ALA A 75 -11.10 1.07 2.25
C ALA A 75 -10.81 2.19 3.27
N PHE A 76 -10.65 3.44 2.80
CA PHE A 76 -10.44 4.58 3.70
C PHE A 76 -11.67 4.94 4.53
N GLU A 77 -12.87 4.73 3.98
CA GLU A 77 -14.13 5.04 4.67
C GLU A 77 -14.54 3.98 5.69
N GLU A 78 -14.24 2.71 5.42
CA GLU A 78 -14.78 1.57 6.14
C GLU A 78 -13.79 0.90 7.10
N ALA A 79 -12.50 1.21 7.02
CA ALA A 79 -11.47 0.56 7.83
C ALA A 79 -11.69 0.81 9.34
N VAL A 80 -11.70 -0.26 10.11
CA VAL A 80 -11.87 -0.24 11.55
C VAL A 80 -10.86 -1.19 12.22
N TYR A 81 -10.56 -0.95 13.50
CA TYR A 81 -9.75 -1.88 14.28
C TYR A 81 -10.49 -3.18 14.55
N ASP A 82 -9.75 -4.28 14.64
CA ASP A 82 -10.28 -5.54 15.13
C ASP A 82 -10.45 -5.46 16.65
N GLU A 83 -11.71 -5.32 17.13
CA GLU A 83 -12.03 -5.20 18.54
C GLU A 83 -11.66 -6.43 19.37
N LYS A 84 -11.54 -7.61 18.74
CA LYS A 84 -11.10 -8.85 19.41
C LYS A 84 -9.61 -8.85 19.71
N LYS A 85 -8.85 -7.96 19.06
CA LYS A 85 -7.39 -7.82 19.20
C LYS A 85 -7.01 -6.42 19.70
N LYS A 86 -7.75 -5.91 20.67
CA LYS A 86 -7.65 -4.52 21.19
C LYS A 86 -6.23 -4.05 21.54
N ASN A 87 -5.36 -4.96 21.95
CA ASN A 87 -4.01 -4.64 22.39
C ASN A 87 -2.96 -4.77 21.28
N MET A 88 -3.37 -5.06 20.02
CA MET A 88 -2.46 -5.39 18.93
C MET A 88 -2.49 -4.40 17.77
N ASP A 89 -3.29 -3.33 17.84
CA ASP A 89 -3.47 -2.35 16.76
C ASP A 89 -3.69 -3.01 15.38
N VAL A 90 -4.57 -4.01 15.34
CA VAL A 90 -4.87 -4.79 14.15
C VAL A 90 -6.19 -4.31 13.55
N ARG A 91 -6.19 -4.06 12.24
CA ARG A 91 -7.43 -3.76 11.50
C ARG A 91 -8.31 -5.00 11.40
N LEU A 92 -9.65 -4.77 11.42
CA LEU A 92 -10.61 -5.83 11.15
C LEU A 92 -10.47 -6.27 9.68
N ASP A 93 -10.22 -7.56 9.49
CA ASP A 93 -10.19 -8.23 8.19
C ASP A 93 -11.15 -9.42 8.25
N ASP A 94 -12.40 -9.19 7.93
CA ASP A 94 -13.48 -10.18 7.97
C ASP A 94 -13.92 -10.65 6.56
N GLY A 95 -13.19 -10.21 5.53
CA GLY A 95 -13.51 -10.51 4.13
C GLY A 95 -14.56 -9.58 3.53
N GLU A 96 -15.18 -8.70 4.31
CA GLU A 96 -16.15 -7.71 3.84
C GLU A 96 -15.53 -6.33 3.63
N MET A 97 -14.40 -6.05 4.28
CA MET A 97 -13.67 -4.79 4.19
C MET A 97 -12.58 -4.83 3.11
N ASN A 98 -12.29 -3.68 2.51
CA ASN A 98 -11.24 -3.54 1.50
C ASN A 98 -9.84 -3.34 2.13
N VAL A 99 -9.51 -4.12 3.15
CA VAL A 99 -8.26 -3.99 3.92
C VAL A 99 -7.03 -4.17 3.03
N ASP A 100 -7.06 -5.14 2.12
CA ASP A 100 -5.96 -5.38 1.19
C ASP A 100 -5.67 -4.17 0.29
N SER A 101 -6.73 -3.45 -0.13
CA SER A 101 -6.58 -2.23 -0.92
C SER A 101 -5.91 -1.12 -0.11
N LEU A 102 -6.23 -1.02 1.17
CA LEU A 102 -5.64 -0.05 2.08
C LEU A 102 -4.17 -0.38 2.34
N ASP A 103 -3.88 -1.63 2.69
CA ASP A 103 -2.51 -2.10 2.91
C ASP A 103 -1.64 -1.89 1.65
N SER A 104 -2.16 -2.25 0.49
CA SER A 104 -1.47 -2.03 -0.79
C SER A 104 -1.14 -0.56 -1.04
N THR A 105 -2.07 0.34 -0.73
CA THR A 105 -1.87 1.78 -0.84
C THR A 105 -0.77 2.26 0.11
N GLU A 106 -0.80 1.81 1.35
CA GLU A 106 0.19 2.16 2.36
C GLU A 106 1.58 1.65 2.01
N TYR A 107 1.70 0.41 1.53
CA TYR A 107 2.98 -0.16 1.11
C TYR A 107 3.64 0.64 0.00
N SER A 108 2.85 1.25 -0.88
CA SER A 108 3.37 2.06 -1.98
C SER A 108 4.08 3.34 -1.53
N THR A 109 3.81 3.82 -0.34
CA THR A 109 4.33 5.09 0.19
C THR A 109 5.27 4.94 1.39
N GLU A 110 5.32 3.79 2.04
CA GLU A 110 6.08 3.61 3.28
C GLU A 110 7.57 3.96 3.12
N SER A 111 8.17 3.58 2.01
CA SER A 111 9.61 3.85 1.76
C SER A 111 9.94 5.32 1.55
N ILE A 112 8.95 6.16 1.23
CA ILE A 112 9.13 7.59 0.93
C ILE A 112 8.35 8.51 1.86
N GLN A 113 7.84 8.00 2.98
CA GLN A 113 7.06 8.80 3.94
C GLN A 113 7.82 10.03 4.42
N ASP A 114 9.07 9.86 4.80
CA ASP A 114 9.90 10.96 5.30
C ASP A 114 10.11 12.03 4.23
N GLU A 115 10.34 11.61 2.99
CA GLU A 115 10.48 12.54 1.87
C GLU A 115 9.19 13.32 1.62
N ILE A 116 8.03 12.65 1.64
CA ILE A 116 6.72 13.27 1.47
C ILE A 116 6.46 14.30 2.57
N MET A 117 6.74 13.95 3.81
CA MET A 117 6.54 14.85 4.95
C MET A 117 7.50 16.04 4.92
N TYR A 118 8.74 15.85 4.49
CA TYR A 118 9.73 16.93 4.37
C TYR A 118 9.33 17.97 3.31
N ILE A 119 8.84 17.54 2.15
CA ILE A 119 8.37 18.44 1.09
C ILE A 119 7.18 19.28 1.54
N ALA A 120 6.45 18.86 2.56
CA ALA A 120 5.30 19.57 3.10
C ALA A 120 5.66 20.82 3.91
N ALA A 121 6.87 20.88 4.40
CA ALA A 121 7.34 22.06 5.12
C ALA A 121 7.70 23.19 4.14
#